data_5ea7763a76e33a17e4df193de2c41d71
#
_entry.id   5ea7763a76e33a17e4df193de2c41d71
#
_cell.length_a   1.000
_cell.length_b   1.000
_cell.length_c   1.000
_cell.angle_alpha   90.00
_cell.angle_beta   90.00
_cell.angle_gamma   90.00
#
_symmetry.space_group_name_H-M   'P 1'
#
loop_
_entity.id
_entity.type
_entity.pdbx_description
1 polymer ?
#
loop_
_entity_poly.entity_id
_entity_poly.type
_entity_poly.pdbx_seq_one_letter_code
_entity_poly.pdbx_strand_id
1 'polypeptide(L)'
;MVKIVKSTYDEIIKHAEAGYAEEVCGVLIGNNGCIIKFKECRNLNRERARDRYELDPLSFKEADDWARLNGMEILGIYHSHPDHPSRPSTFDRERAWPDWIYIILSINHSKYSDGRAWILHDFDSPFLEEKIELVL
;
A
#
# COMPACT_ATOMS: atom_id res chain seq x y z
N MET A 1 5.46 -14.66 2.85
CA MET A 1 4.81 -14.05 4.02
C MET A 1 5.29 -12.62 4.19
N VAL A 2 4.35 -11.70 4.40
CA VAL A 2 4.66 -10.30 4.60
C VAL A 2 4.46 -9.96 6.07
N LYS A 3 5.54 -9.56 6.74
CA LYS A 3 5.48 -9.18 8.16
C LYS A 3 5.27 -7.68 8.28
N ILE A 4 4.34 -7.29 9.13
CA ILE A 4 4.05 -5.88 9.41
C ILE A 4 3.71 -5.71 10.89
N VAL A 5 4.25 -4.66 11.50
CA VAL A 5 3.94 -4.32 12.89
C VAL A 5 2.46 -4.02 13.00
N LYS A 6 1.78 -4.65 13.97
CA LYS A 6 0.33 -4.55 14.12
C LYS A 6 -0.15 -3.11 14.26
N SER A 7 0.51 -2.30 15.07
CA SER A 7 0.11 -0.90 15.25
C SER A 7 0.23 -0.10 13.94
N THR A 8 1.24 -0.41 13.13
CA THR A 8 1.41 0.22 11.83
C THR A 8 0.26 -0.16 10.90
N TYR A 9 -0.11 -1.43 10.88
CA TYR A 9 -1.22 -1.90 10.05
C TYR A 9 -2.55 -1.23 10.48
N ASP A 10 -2.77 -1.12 11.77
CA ASP A 10 -3.98 -0.47 12.31
C ASP A 10 -4.05 1.00 11.91
N GLU A 11 -2.92 1.71 11.89
CA GLU A 11 -2.88 3.10 11.46
C GLU A 11 -3.12 3.26 9.95
N ILE A 12 -2.61 2.31 9.15
CA ILE A 12 -2.88 2.29 7.70
C ILE A 12 -4.39 2.12 7.46
N ILE A 13 -5.04 1.23 8.21
CA ILE A 13 -6.49 1.05 8.13
C ILE A 13 -7.22 2.35 8.42
N LYS A 14 -6.80 3.07 9.45
CA LYS A 14 -7.41 4.36 9.81
C LYS A 14 -7.27 5.39 8.69
N HIS A 15 -6.10 5.44 8.06
CA HIS A 15 -5.88 6.32 6.92
C HIS A 15 -6.84 5.98 5.78
N ALA A 16 -6.97 4.69 5.48
CA ALA A 16 -7.85 4.21 4.40
C ALA A 16 -9.32 4.53 4.68
N GLU A 17 -9.76 4.33 5.92
CA GLU A 17 -11.15 4.65 6.31
C GLU A 17 -11.42 6.15 6.23
N ALA A 18 -10.46 6.97 6.69
CA ALA A 18 -10.62 8.42 6.68
C ALA A 18 -10.66 8.99 5.27
N GLY A 19 -10.02 8.35 4.32
CA GLY A 19 -9.98 8.81 2.92
C GLY A 19 -11.13 8.32 2.05
N TYR A 20 -11.99 7.47 2.57
CA TYR A 20 -13.16 6.99 1.83
C TYR A 20 -14.01 8.22 1.39
N ALA A 21 -14.48 8.34 0.19
CA ALA A 21 -14.70 7.33 -0.87
C ALA A 21 -13.65 7.36 -2.00
N GLU A 22 -12.47 7.89 -1.73
CA GLU A 22 -11.37 7.91 -2.70
C GLU A 22 -10.30 6.89 -2.31
N GLU A 23 -9.51 6.46 -3.30
CA GLU A 23 -8.34 5.64 -3.00
C GLU A 23 -7.30 6.48 -2.28
N VAL A 24 -6.85 5.99 -1.13
CA VAL A 24 -5.67 6.54 -0.48
C VAL A 24 -4.46 5.69 -0.87
N CYS A 25 -3.27 6.25 -0.75
CA CYS A 25 -2.05 5.53 -1.01
C CYS A 25 -0.92 6.00 -0.11
N GLY A 26 0.11 5.20 -0.03
CA GLY A 26 1.30 5.52 0.74
C GLY A 26 2.38 4.47 0.56
N VAL A 27 3.50 4.67 1.23
CA VAL A 27 4.64 3.76 1.15
C VAL A 27 4.84 2.99 2.44
N LEU A 28 5.31 1.77 2.29
CA LEU A 28 5.60 0.84 3.37
C LEU A 28 7.10 0.87 3.63
N ILE A 29 7.51 1.11 4.87
CA ILE A 29 8.90 1.32 5.23
C ILE A 29 9.31 0.31 6.29
N GLY A 30 10.51 -0.23 6.16
CA GLY A 30 11.02 -1.16 7.14
C GLY A 30 12.43 -1.64 6.81
N ASN A 31 12.79 -2.76 7.44
CA ASN A 31 14.04 -3.44 7.17
C ASN A 31 13.91 -4.91 7.54
N ASN A 32 14.89 -5.72 7.11
CA ASN A 32 14.93 -7.15 7.43
C ASN A 32 13.62 -7.87 7.14
N GLY A 33 12.93 -7.46 6.06
CA GLY A 33 11.68 -8.11 5.64
C GLY A 33 10.46 -7.80 6.50
N CYS A 34 10.55 -6.79 7.40
CA CYS A 34 9.42 -6.41 8.24
C CYS A 34 9.05 -4.94 7.99
N ILE A 35 7.78 -4.71 7.72
CA ILE A 35 7.24 -3.36 7.58
C ILE A 35 7.03 -2.80 8.99
N ILE A 36 7.69 -1.68 9.30
CA ILE A 36 7.70 -1.08 10.62
C ILE A 36 6.94 0.25 10.65
N LYS A 37 7.05 1.02 9.58
CA LYS A 37 6.46 2.35 9.44
C LYS A 37 5.79 2.51 8.09
N PHE A 38 5.02 3.57 7.95
CA PHE A 38 4.42 3.95 6.68
C PHE A 38 4.41 5.47 6.56
N LYS A 39 4.29 5.96 5.34
CA LYS A 39 4.07 7.37 5.07
C LYS A 39 2.91 7.53 4.10
N GLU A 40 1.97 8.40 4.45
CA GLU A 40 0.88 8.74 3.56
C GLU A 40 1.44 9.52 2.38
N CYS A 41 0.91 9.25 1.19
CA CYS A 41 1.28 9.97 -0.02
C CYS A 41 0.04 10.58 -0.65
N ARG A 42 0.21 11.68 -1.39
CA ARG A 42 -0.90 12.25 -2.13
C ARG A 42 -1.27 11.35 -3.30
N ASN A 43 -2.56 11.22 -3.54
CA ASN A 43 -3.09 10.65 -4.75
C ASN A 43 -3.27 11.80 -5.75
N LEU A 44 -2.48 11.81 -6.81
CA LEU A 44 -2.53 12.85 -7.83
C LEU A 44 -3.64 12.66 -8.84
N ASN A 45 -4.28 11.50 -8.85
CA ASN A 45 -5.38 11.23 -9.78
C ASN A 45 -6.66 11.88 -9.26
N ARG A 46 -7.05 13.01 -9.82
CA ARG A 46 -8.24 13.75 -9.38
C ARG A 46 -9.51 13.29 -10.09
N GLU A 47 -9.40 12.84 -11.34
CA GLU A 47 -10.55 12.43 -12.15
C GLU A 47 -11.10 11.07 -11.75
N ARG A 48 -10.20 10.15 -11.38
CA ARG A 48 -10.54 8.76 -11.07
C ARG A 48 -10.09 8.36 -9.66
N ALA A 49 -10.05 9.32 -8.71
CA ALA A 49 -9.59 9.03 -7.35
C ALA A 49 -10.43 7.96 -6.64
N ARG A 50 -11.65 7.71 -7.07
CA ARG A 50 -12.52 6.69 -6.48
C ARG A 50 -12.07 5.26 -6.82
N ASP A 51 -11.37 5.06 -7.94
CA ASP A 51 -10.97 3.74 -8.40
C ASP A 51 -9.56 3.67 -8.96
N ARG A 52 -8.78 4.74 -8.82
CA ARG A 52 -7.38 4.78 -9.25
C ARG A 52 -6.56 5.66 -8.31
N TYR A 53 -5.27 5.36 -8.23
CA TYR A 53 -4.34 6.24 -7.55
C TYR A 53 -3.11 6.47 -8.42
N GLU A 54 -2.52 7.65 -8.26
CA GLU A 54 -1.22 8.01 -8.80
C GLU A 54 -0.41 8.56 -7.64
N LEU A 55 0.60 7.83 -7.22
CA LEU A 55 1.41 8.19 -6.07
C LEU A 55 2.28 9.41 -6.41
N ASP A 56 2.15 10.47 -5.61
CA ASP A 56 2.91 11.69 -5.79
C ASP A 56 4.41 11.43 -5.67
N PRO A 57 5.21 11.69 -6.74
CA PRO A 57 6.66 11.49 -6.67
C PRO A 57 7.36 12.28 -5.58
N LEU A 58 6.85 13.47 -5.25
CA LEU A 58 7.43 14.28 -4.18
C LEU A 58 7.19 13.64 -2.82
N SER A 59 5.98 13.14 -2.57
CA SER A 59 5.67 12.40 -1.35
C SER A 59 6.56 11.16 -1.22
N PHE A 60 6.75 10.45 -2.34
CA PHE A 60 7.63 9.28 -2.38
C PHE A 60 9.07 9.64 -2.01
N LYS A 61 9.59 10.71 -2.60
CA LYS A 61 10.96 11.15 -2.34
C LYS A 61 11.15 11.51 -0.88
N GLU A 62 10.21 12.23 -0.29
CA GLU A 62 10.27 12.60 1.13
C GLU A 62 10.28 11.35 2.02
N ALA A 63 9.47 10.36 1.68
CA ALA A 63 9.42 9.10 2.43
C ALA A 63 10.72 8.31 2.29
N ASP A 64 11.30 8.27 1.10
CA ASP A 64 12.56 7.58 0.84
C ASP A 64 13.71 8.24 1.63
N ASP A 65 13.79 9.57 1.60
CA ASP A 65 14.78 10.31 2.36
C ASP A 65 14.64 10.02 3.86
N TRP A 66 13.42 10.05 4.37
CA TRP A 66 13.17 9.76 5.79
C TRP A 66 13.59 8.33 6.16
N ALA A 67 13.26 7.36 5.31
CA ALA A 67 13.59 5.96 5.55
C ALA A 67 15.10 5.79 5.65
N ARG A 68 15.85 6.34 4.70
CA ARG A 68 17.31 6.25 4.69
C ARG A 68 17.94 6.89 5.91
N LEU A 69 17.45 8.04 6.34
CA LEU A 69 17.95 8.72 7.53
C LEU A 69 17.71 7.90 8.80
N ASN A 70 16.73 7.01 8.78
CA ASN A 70 16.37 6.19 9.94
C ASN A 70 16.83 4.73 9.80
N GLY A 71 17.74 4.45 8.87
CA GLY A 71 18.30 3.11 8.70
C GLY A 71 17.33 2.09 8.13
N MET A 72 16.34 2.55 7.37
CA MET A 72 15.30 1.71 6.76
C MET A 72 15.24 1.93 5.27
N GLU A 73 14.36 1.20 4.60
CA GLU A 73 14.13 1.33 3.17
C GLU A 73 12.65 1.20 2.85
N ILE A 74 12.26 1.67 1.66
CA ILE A 74 10.90 1.45 1.18
C ILE A 74 10.77 0.01 0.71
N LEU A 75 9.78 -0.70 1.25
CA LEU A 75 9.51 -2.10 0.92
C LEU A 75 8.35 -2.28 -0.04
N GLY A 76 7.53 -1.28 -0.21
CA GLY A 76 6.38 -1.38 -1.08
C GLY A 76 5.41 -0.22 -0.94
N ILE A 77 4.20 -0.45 -1.45
CA ILE A 77 3.14 0.56 -1.50
C ILE A 77 1.86 -0.05 -0.94
N TYR A 78 1.04 0.76 -0.28
CA TYR A 78 -0.33 0.37 0.04
C TYR A 78 -1.31 1.33 -0.64
N HIS A 79 -2.50 0.83 -0.91
CA HIS A 79 -3.61 1.67 -1.34
C HIS A 79 -4.92 1.03 -0.94
N SER A 80 -5.99 1.82 -0.96
CA SER A 80 -7.32 1.32 -0.63
C SER A 80 -8.16 1.13 -1.88
N HIS A 81 -9.12 0.20 -1.80
CA HIS A 81 -10.15 -0.03 -2.81
C HIS A 81 -11.52 0.31 -2.20
N PRO A 82 -12.03 1.53 -2.39
CA PRO A 82 -13.37 1.87 -1.90
C PRO A 82 -14.43 1.02 -2.57
N ASP A 83 -15.15 0.24 -1.76
CA ASP A 83 -16.24 -0.64 -2.20
C ASP A 83 -15.86 -1.68 -3.26
N HIS A 84 -14.58 -2.07 -3.28
CA HIS A 84 -14.06 -3.10 -4.17
C HIS A 84 -13.23 -4.11 -3.39
N PRO A 85 -13.09 -5.36 -3.89
CA PRO A 85 -12.24 -6.35 -3.24
C PRO A 85 -10.77 -5.93 -3.17
N SER A 86 -10.05 -6.50 -2.21
CA SER A 86 -8.63 -6.22 -1.96
C SER A 86 -7.72 -6.98 -2.93
N ARG A 87 -8.05 -6.97 -4.21
CA ARG A 87 -7.30 -7.61 -5.29
C ARG A 87 -6.83 -6.58 -6.30
N PRO A 88 -5.64 -6.78 -6.90
CA PRO A 88 -5.15 -5.84 -7.90
C PRO A 88 -6.11 -5.69 -9.08
N SER A 89 -6.39 -4.46 -9.47
CA SER A 89 -7.11 -4.17 -10.70
C SER A 89 -6.16 -4.29 -11.89
N THR A 90 -6.70 -4.25 -13.11
CA THR A 90 -5.87 -4.19 -14.31
C THR A 90 -4.97 -2.95 -14.28
N PHE A 91 -5.51 -1.82 -13.83
CA PHE A 91 -4.75 -0.58 -13.69
C PHE A 91 -3.61 -0.74 -12.69
N ASP A 92 -3.86 -1.37 -11.53
CA ASP A 92 -2.84 -1.64 -10.53
C ASP A 92 -1.72 -2.50 -11.12
N ARG A 93 -2.09 -3.53 -11.88
CA ARG A 93 -1.13 -4.45 -12.49
C ARG A 93 -0.23 -3.75 -13.51
N GLU A 94 -0.79 -2.85 -14.30
CA GLU A 94 -0.03 -2.11 -15.30
C GLU A 94 0.98 -1.16 -14.70
N ARG A 95 0.75 -0.70 -13.48
CA ARG A 95 1.59 0.27 -12.78
C ARG A 95 2.55 -0.34 -11.77
N ALA A 96 2.45 -1.66 -11.53
CA ALA A 96 3.23 -2.32 -10.49
C ALA A 96 4.69 -2.52 -10.89
N TRP A 97 5.57 -2.48 -9.88
CA TRP A 97 6.99 -2.76 -10.02
C TRP A 97 7.32 -4.13 -9.44
N PRO A 98 8.22 -4.89 -10.08
CA PRO A 98 8.65 -6.18 -9.54
C PRO A 98 9.33 -6.05 -8.19
N ASP A 99 9.15 -7.09 -7.37
CA ASP A 99 9.78 -7.28 -6.05
C ASP A 99 9.33 -6.30 -4.97
N TRP A 100 8.36 -5.45 -5.27
CA TRP A 100 7.74 -4.62 -4.26
C TRP A 100 6.51 -5.31 -3.67
N ILE A 101 6.25 -5.02 -2.39
CA ILE A 101 5.06 -5.49 -1.69
C ILE A 101 3.93 -4.48 -1.97
N TYR A 102 2.75 -5.00 -2.33
CA TYR A 102 1.56 -4.18 -2.53
C TYR A 102 0.49 -4.65 -1.54
N ILE A 103 0.13 -3.80 -0.58
CA ILE A 103 -0.98 -4.08 0.34
C ILE A 103 -2.19 -3.32 -0.16
N ILE A 104 -3.28 -4.06 -0.39
CA ILE A 104 -4.55 -3.48 -0.85
C ILE A 104 -5.59 -3.69 0.26
N LEU A 105 -6.26 -2.61 0.62
CA LEU A 105 -7.25 -2.60 1.71
C LEU A 105 -8.63 -2.33 1.13
N SER A 106 -9.53 -3.26 1.33
CA SER A 106 -10.93 -3.08 0.93
C SER A 106 -11.67 -2.30 2.00
N ILE A 107 -12.21 -1.14 1.63
CA ILE A 107 -12.96 -0.25 2.52
C ILE A 107 -14.38 -0.17 2.00
N ASN A 108 -15.30 -0.83 2.68
CA ASN A 108 -16.70 -0.89 2.27
C ASN A 108 -17.55 0.02 3.15
N HIS A 109 -18.23 0.99 2.55
CA HIS A 109 -19.07 1.93 3.28
C HIS A 109 -18.33 2.57 4.46
N SER A 110 -17.12 3.06 4.20
CA SER A 110 -16.24 3.72 5.17
C SER A 110 -15.59 2.80 6.20
N LYS A 111 -15.78 1.48 6.10
CA LYS A 111 -15.25 0.52 7.08
C LYS A 111 -14.31 -0.49 6.44
N TYR A 112 -13.21 -0.75 7.12
CA TYR A 112 -12.28 -1.80 6.73
C TYR A 112 -12.99 -3.16 6.69
N SER A 113 -12.81 -3.87 5.59
CA SER A 113 -13.41 -5.18 5.38
C SER A 113 -12.36 -6.27 5.27
N ASP A 114 -11.29 -6.01 4.52
CA ASP A 114 -10.27 -7.01 4.22
C ASP A 114 -9.00 -6.32 3.75
N GLY A 115 -7.86 -6.97 3.99
CA GLY A 115 -6.57 -6.49 3.50
C GLY A 115 -5.73 -7.66 3.02
N ARG A 116 -5.07 -7.50 1.88
CA ARG A 116 -4.25 -8.55 1.27
C ARG A 116 -2.94 -7.98 0.77
N ALA A 117 -1.91 -8.80 0.79
CA ALA A 117 -0.58 -8.45 0.27
C ALA A 117 -0.32 -9.21 -1.01
N TRP A 118 0.31 -8.54 -1.96
CA TRP A 118 0.59 -9.07 -3.28
C TRP A 118 2.02 -8.73 -3.68
N ILE A 119 2.67 -9.66 -4.38
CA ILE A 119 4.02 -9.46 -4.91
C ILE A 119 4.04 -9.83 -6.39
N LEU A 120 4.74 -9.01 -7.16
CA LEU A 120 4.97 -9.24 -8.58
C LEU A 120 6.45 -9.60 -8.75
N HIS A 121 6.76 -10.81 -9.23
CA HIS A 121 8.15 -11.23 -9.36
C HIS A 121 8.83 -10.66 -10.61
N ASP A 122 8.06 -10.49 -11.69
CA ASP A 122 8.56 -9.81 -12.89
C ASP A 122 7.37 -9.21 -13.65
N PHE A 123 7.67 -8.40 -14.68
CA PHE A 123 6.62 -7.70 -15.43
C PHE A 123 5.68 -8.63 -16.20
N ASP A 124 6.12 -9.85 -16.50
CA ASP A 124 5.32 -10.80 -17.27
C ASP A 124 4.55 -11.79 -16.41
N SER A 125 4.78 -11.78 -15.11
CA SER A 125 4.12 -12.68 -14.16
C SER A 125 2.84 -12.07 -13.60
N PRO A 126 1.89 -12.90 -13.18
CA PRO A 126 0.75 -12.39 -12.42
C PRO A 126 1.18 -11.99 -11.02
N PHE A 127 0.37 -11.16 -10.36
CA PHE A 127 0.52 -10.94 -8.92
C PHE A 127 0.29 -12.26 -8.18
N LEU A 128 1.13 -12.51 -7.18
CA LEU A 128 0.95 -13.64 -6.26
C LEU A 128 0.58 -13.10 -4.89
N GLU A 129 -0.45 -13.67 -4.30
CA GLU A 129 -0.86 -13.27 -2.96
C GLU A 129 0.12 -13.83 -1.93
N GLU A 130 0.51 -12.98 -0.96
CA GLU A 130 1.35 -13.36 0.16
C GLU A 130 0.58 -13.16 1.46
N LYS A 131 0.71 -14.12 2.37
CA LYS A 131 0.04 -14.03 3.66
C LYS A 131 0.60 -12.86 4.48
N ILE A 132 -0.28 -12.06 5.09
CA ILE A 132 0.13 -11.00 6.02
C ILE A 132 0.27 -11.60 7.42
N GLU A 133 1.40 -11.34 8.04
CA GLU A 133 1.65 -11.70 9.44
C GLU A 133 1.81 -10.42 10.26
N LEU A 134 0.91 -10.23 11.21
CA LEU A 134 0.97 -9.09 12.12
C LEU A 134 1.91 -9.43 13.27
N VAL A 135 2.90 -8.58 13.50
CA VAL A 135 3.85 -8.76 14.60
C VAL A 135 3.72 -7.63 15.62
N LEU A 136 4.03 -7.90 16.86
CA LEU A 136 3.88 -6.90 17.94
C LEU A 136 5.07 -5.95 18.02
#